data_715f5cca0b83dded8a7230651a28c082
#
_entry.id   715f5cca0b83dded8a7230651a28c082
#
_cell.length_a   1.000
_cell.length_b   1.000
_cell.length_c   1.000
_cell.angle_alpha   90.00
_cell.angle_beta   90.00
_cell.angle_gamma   90.00
#
_symmetry.space_group_name_H-M   'P 1'
#
loop_
_entity.id
_entity.type
_entity.pdbx_description
1 polymer ?
#
loop_
_entity_poly.entity_id
_entity_poly.type
_entity_poly.pdbx_seq_one_letter_code
_entity_poly.pdbx_strand_id
1 'polypeptide(L)'
;MYNTSTHFKIIMILFLLCSFSAYSQLVGSDTQLWEKANPTSREATKCKDENLLNFHCGIKDKLLKKYIKYSKNKSHTLSLVHTSREDELIWDNADKNVSLSNNIYIKDKHQKEIGKRPSIFSFTASADSRNKKVDSLKIKLEDKNLYELIFLSKKAKAMDLNKIHSYLSIKYGISLEKGKYYGSDGKEIWDPEKHKEYKYRPTGLGRDDGNELYQKQSSNQANPFLTIGMNDIKRTNSENLVTFDNNNFVIWSDDNKEMSLKNEKDFDVLERNWEINFIGNKVPKTDYKVRIVKEIINPRSLPLSYWLLLKKDNGEVKKIQGNENENYVTFNKVDFLDAFDSVEKTYFTFAVSRKVQEGNELDPRSHSNSGTQYDEKDLSSDLSKISLYPNPVKKDQTFTVVFPPMDNLEISIYDGGGRLVKLEKIVRKSNHYIGQVSIQGIYIINLTQNGKIIKTFKLIVD
;
A
#
# COMPACT_ATOMS: atom_id res chain seq x y z
N MET A 1 65.79 -0.64 18.98
CA MET A 1 64.59 -1.48 18.98
C MET A 1 63.40 -0.65 19.39
N TYR A 2 62.70 -0.06 18.44
CA TYR A 2 61.55 0.80 18.71
C TYR A 2 60.30 -0.08 18.89
N ASN A 3 59.55 0.25 19.91
CA ASN A 3 58.44 -0.52 20.49
C ASN A 3 57.18 -0.45 19.60
N THR A 4 57.07 -1.32 18.61
CA THR A 4 55.93 -1.40 17.66
C THR A 4 54.62 -1.90 18.31
N SER A 5 54.71 -2.40 19.55
CA SER A 5 53.57 -2.99 20.28
C SER A 5 52.57 -1.95 20.83
N THR A 6 53.03 -0.74 21.12
CA THR A 6 52.18 0.32 21.70
C THR A 6 51.28 1.00 20.65
N HIS A 7 51.82 1.18 19.45
CA HIS A 7 50.99 1.77 18.35
C HIS A 7 49.89 0.86 17.86
N PHE A 8 50.10 -0.46 17.86
CA PHE A 8 49.09 -1.41 17.49
C PHE A 8 47.91 -1.49 18.48
N LYS A 9 48.21 -1.36 19.80
CA LYS A 9 47.19 -1.30 20.85
C LYS A 9 46.37 -0.01 20.81
N ILE A 10 46.98 1.12 20.49
CA ILE A 10 46.31 2.41 20.37
C ILE A 10 45.39 2.42 19.14
N ILE A 11 45.82 1.86 18.01
CA ILE A 11 44.99 1.74 16.80
C ILE A 11 43.82 0.77 17.03
N MET A 12 44.01 -0.34 17.73
CA MET A 12 42.95 -1.28 18.06
C MET A 12 41.92 -0.69 19.04
N ILE A 13 42.36 0.18 19.99
CA ILE A 13 41.45 0.89 20.90
C ILE A 13 40.66 1.99 20.13
N LEU A 14 41.29 2.68 19.20
CA LEU A 14 40.59 3.64 18.33
C LEU A 14 39.58 2.96 17.41
N PHE A 15 39.86 1.75 16.92
CA PHE A 15 38.88 0.98 16.12
C PHE A 15 37.72 0.42 16.98
N LEU A 16 37.96 0.10 18.25
CA LEU A 16 36.92 -0.34 19.19
C LEU A 16 36.04 0.81 19.69
N LEU A 17 36.48 2.03 19.62
CA LEU A 17 35.69 3.23 19.94
C LEU A 17 34.90 3.76 18.77
N CYS A 18 35.15 3.30 17.54
CA CYS A 18 34.36 3.66 16.35
C CYS A 18 33.19 2.71 16.03
N SER A 19 32.96 1.68 16.83
CA SER A 19 31.68 0.99 16.86
C SER A 19 30.62 1.80 17.60
N PHE A 20 30.41 3.06 17.17
CA PHE A 20 29.18 3.75 17.49
C PHE A 20 28.05 2.96 16.86
N SER A 21 27.37 2.20 17.68
CA SER A 21 26.03 1.76 17.38
C SER A 21 25.30 2.99 16.86
N ALA A 22 24.91 3.01 15.59
CA ALA A 22 24.01 4.01 15.06
C ALA A 22 22.67 3.82 15.80
N TYR A 23 22.55 4.47 16.97
CA TYR A 23 21.27 4.52 17.63
C TYR A 23 20.34 5.25 16.69
N SER A 24 19.25 4.60 16.33
CA SER A 24 18.19 5.20 15.56
C SER A 24 17.88 6.60 16.11
N GLN A 25 17.94 7.59 15.22
CA GLN A 25 17.65 8.99 15.56
C GLN A 25 16.16 9.31 15.46
N LEU A 26 15.28 8.29 15.34
CA LEU A 26 13.87 8.53 15.11
C LEU A 26 13.29 9.57 16.06
N VAL A 27 13.71 9.58 17.32
CA VAL A 27 13.44 10.66 18.29
C VAL A 27 14.54 10.74 19.36
N GLY A 28 15.75 10.32 19.07
CA GLY A 28 16.89 10.41 20.00
C GLY A 28 16.75 9.54 21.25
N SER A 29 17.37 9.99 22.35
CA SER A 29 17.43 9.28 23.63
C SER A 29 16.09 9.12 24.37
N ASP A 30 15.01 9.69 23.86
CA ASP A 30 13.69 9.69 24.49
C ASP A 30 12.81 8.51 24.09
N THR A 31 13.26 7.70 23.12
CA THR A 31 12.56 6.47 22.73
C THR A 31 12.78 5.40 23.79
N GLN A 32 11.74 5.07 24.55
CA GLN A 32 11.81 4.04 25.59
C GLN A 32 11.40 2.66 25.10
N LEU A 33 10.59 2.61 24.08
CA LEU A 33 10.14 1.37 23.46
C LEU A 33 9.95 1.58 21.98
N TRP A 34 10.55 0.69 21.21
CA TRP A 34 10.33 0.58 19.79
C TRP A 34 10.22 -0.89 19.43
N GLU A 35 8.99 -1.33 19.19
CA GLU A 35 8.68 -2.70 18.85
C GLU A 35 8.25 -2.79 17.38
N LYS A 36 8.90 -3.68 16.67
CA LYS A 36 8.62 -4.04 15.27
C LYS A 36 9.04 -5.48 15.02
N ALA A 37 8.50 -6.11 13.99
CA ALA A 37 8.98 -7.42 13.56
C ALA A 37 10.47 -7.30 13.17
N ASN A 38 11.29 -8.24 13.68
CA ASN A 38 12.70 -8.27 13.31
C ASN A 38 12.84 -8.82 11.87
N PRO A 39 13.27 -8.00 10.89
CA PRO A 39 13.34 -8.42 9.49
C PRO A 39 14.38 -9.53 9.22
N THR A 40 15.33 -9.72 10.13
CA THR A 40 16.37 -10.76 10.01
C THR A 40 16.02 -12.03 10.75
N SER A 41 14.95 -12.06 11.53
CA SER A 41 14.53 -13.27 12.23
C SER A 41 13.99 -14.30 11.24
N ARG A 42 14.28 -15.58 11.51
CA ARG A 42 13.70 -16.71 10.77
C ARG A 42 12.16 -16.68 10.80
N GLU A 43 11.57 -15.95 11.75
CA GLU A 43 10.13 -15.79 11.92
C GLU A 43 9.57 -14.72 10.95
N ALA A 44 10.35 -13.67 10.61
CA ALA A 44 9.93 -12.64 9.67
C ALA A 44 9.76 -13.17 8.24
N THR A 45 10.50 -14.21 7.86
CA THR A 45 10.37 -14.88 6.56
C THR A 45 9.24 -15.91 6.51
N LYS A 46 8.65 -16.25 7.67
CA LYS A 46 7.61 -17.30 7.79
C LYS A 46 6.22 -16.76 8.08
N CYS A 47 6.02 -15.45 8.16
CA CYS A 47 4.67 -14.92 8.34
C CYS A 47 3.80 -15.26 7.12
N LYS A 48 2.51 -15.51 7.36
CA LYS A 48 1.55 -15.78 6.29
C LYS A 48 1.31 -14.51 5.46
N ASP A 49 0.92 -14.66 4.20
CA ASP A 49 0.71 -13.54 3.29
C ASP A 49 -0.41 -12.60 3.79
N GLU A 50 -1.43 -13.15 4.42
CA GLU A 50 -2.52 -12.40 5.05
C GLU A 50 -2.06 -11.49 6.20
N ASN A 51 -0.86 -11.74 6.77
CA ASN A 51 -0.23 -10.97 7.84
C ASN A 51 0.88 -10.04 7.34
N LEU A 52 0.94 -9.80 6.02
CA LEU A 52 1.84 -8.83 5.43
C LEU A 52 1.15 -7.48 5.27
N LEU A 53 1.82 -6.43 5.69
CA LEU A 53 1.45 -5.05 5.40
C LEU A 53 2.63 -4.38 4.67
N ASN A 54 2.42 -4.02 3.42
CA ASN A 54 3.45 -3.46 2.55
C ASN A 54 4.77 -4.23 2.61
N PHE A 55 4.67 -5.58 2.50
CA PHE A 55 5.81 -6.50 2.52
C PHE A 55 6.53 -6.63 3.87
N HIS A 56 5.93 -6.17 4.97
CA HIS A 56 6.41 -6.35 6.33
C HIS A 56 5.50 -7.27 7.13
N CYS A 57 6.09 -8.16 7.91
CA CYS A 57 5.34 -9.00 8.84
C CYS A 57 4.87 -8.19 10.04
N GLY A 58 3.72 -8.58 10.59
CA GLY A 58 3.28 -8.09 11.90
C GLY A 58 4.17 -8.58 13.03
N ILE A 59 4.04 -7.95 14.19
CA ILE A 59 4.68 -8.40 15.43
C ILE A 59 4.00 -9.70 15.84
N LYS A 60 4.77 -10.79 15.96
CA LYS A 60 4.24 -12.12 16.27
C LYS A 60 4.14 -12.38 17.77
N ASP A 61 3.01 -13.05 18.12
CA ASP A 61 2.72 -14.03 19.19
C ASP A 61 3.56 -14.08 20.47
N LYS A 62 4.46 -13.19 20.70
CA LYS A 62 5.02 -13.01 22.02
C LYS A 62 4.11 -12.03 22.73
N LEU A 63 3.37 -12.54 23.71
CA LEU A 63 2.75 -11.74 24.73
C LEU A 63 3.78 -10.70 25.21
N LEU A 64 3.80 -9.56 24.54
CA LEU A 64 4.76 -8.49 24.83
C LEU A 64 4.32 -7.84 26.13
N LYS A 65 4.54 -8.57 27.26
CA LYS A 65 4.38 -8.02 28.59
C LYS A 65 5.58 -7.13 28.89
N LYS A 66 5.65 -5.97 28.27
CA LYS A 66 6.64 -4.95 28.65
C LYS A 66 6.03 -4.00 29.67
N TYR A 67 6.73 -3.81 30.76
CA TYR A 67 6.40 -2.83 31.77
C TYR A 67 7.31 -1.61 31.54
N ILE A 68 6.73 -0.52 31.05
CA ILE A 68 7.43 0.75 30.99
C ILE A 68 6.99 1.54 32.23
N LYS A 69 7.96 1.84 33.11
CA LYS A 69 7.71 2.76 34.20
C LYS A 69 7.81 4.19 33.65
N TYR A 70 6.74 4.93 33.71
CA TYR A 70 6.74 6.35 33.41
C TYR A 70 6.14 7.15 34.57
N SER A 71 6.59 8.38 34.73
CA SER A 71 6.01 9.26 35.74
C SER A 71 4.72 9.86 35.19
N LYS A 72 3.61 9.80 35.95
CA LYS A 72 2.36 10.48 35.59
C LYS A 72 2.52 11.99 35.37
N ASN A 73 3.61 12.55 35.92
CA ASN A 73 3.98 13.95 35.72
C ASN A 73 4.70 14.21 34.41
N LYS A 74 5.06 13.18 33.63
CA LYS A 74 5.76 13.35 32.37
C LYS A 74 4.82 13.15 31.21
N SER A 75 4.89 14.06 30.28
CA SER A 75 4.26 13.90 28.99
C SER A 75 4.83 12.68 28.24
N HIS A 76 4.05 12.07 27.40
CA HIS A 76 4.46 10.93 26.58
C HIS A 76 3.80 10.98 25.20
N THR A 77 4.37 10.20 24.29
CA THR A 77 3.82 10.02 22.94
C THR A 77 3.84 8.53 22.62
N LEU A 78 2.73 8.05 22.07
CA LEU A 78 2.61 6.71 21.50
C LEU A 78 2.29 6.84 20.02
N SER A 79 2.99 6.10 19.18
CA SER A 79 2.66 5.95 17.75
C SER A 79 2.64 4.47 17.40
N LEU A 80 1.68 4.04 16.59
CA LEU A 80 1.55 2.65 16.18
C LEU A 80 0.94 2.49 14.79
N VAL A 81 1.19 1.32 14.19
CA VAL A 81 0.56 0.85 12.95
C VAL A 81 -0.15 -0.46 13.21
N HIS A 82 -1.42 -0.53 12.85
CA HIS A 82 -2.24 -1.73 13.03
C HIS A 82 -3.22 -1.94 11.87
N THR A 83 -3.70 -3.19 11.73
CA THR A 83 -4.72 -3.59 10.75
C THR A 83 -5.91 -4.29 11.39
N SER A 84 -6.04 -4.29 12.71
CA SER A 84 -7.10 -4.99 13.41
C SER A 84 -8.48 -4.55 12.94
N ARG A 85 -9.38 -5.53 12.80
CA ARG A 85 -10.79 -5.33 12.42
C ARG A 85 -11.72 -5.45 13.62
N GLU A 86 -11.25 -6.11 14.69
CA GLU A 86 -11.99 -6.35 15.91
C GLU A 86 -11.60 -5.34 16.98
N ASP A 87 -12.45 -5.12 17.95
CA ASP A 87 -12.18 -4.22 19.06
C ASP A 87 -11.31 -4.91 20.09
N GLU A 88 -10.01 -4.92 19.86
CA GLU A 88 -8.99 -5.48 20.75
C GLU A 88 -8.34 -4.38 21.56
N LEU A 89 -8.24 -4.57 22.87
CA LEU A 89 -7.50 -3.66 23.75
C LEU A 89 -5.99 -3.78 23.45
N ILE A 90 -5.41 -2.74 22.87
CA ILE A 90 -3.97 -2.65 22.63
C ILE A 90 -3.26 -2.23 23.89
N TRP A 91 -3.83 -1.28 24.64
CA TRP A 91 -3.22 -0.71 25.82
C TRP A 91 -4.23 0.01 26.71
N ASP A 92 -4.03 -0.08 28.02
CA ASP A 92 -4.65 0.79 29.02
C ASP A 92 -3.62 1.23 30.05
N ASN A 93 -3.92 2.31 30.77
CA ASN A 93 -3.14 2.69 31.94
C ASN A 93 -3.72 2.05 33.22
N ALA A 94 -2.92 2.09 34.33
CA ALA A 94 -3.30 1.46 35.59
C ALA A 94 -4.66 1.95 36.14
N ASP A 95 -4.99 3.22 35.94
CA ASP A 95 -6.27 3.81 36.40
C ASP A 95 -7.39 3.62 35.40
N LYS A 96 -7.12 2.99 34.24
CA LYS A 96 -8.08 2.75 33.15
C LYS A 96 -8.78 3.99 32.59
N ASN A 97 -8.22 5.19 32.86
CA ASN A 97 -8.75 6.43 32.33
C ASN A 97 -8.17 6.82 30.97
N VAL A 98 -7.17 6.05 30.49
CA VAL A 98 -6.66 6.12 29.12
C VAL A 98 -6.61 4.70 28.59
N SER A 99 -7.29 4.45 27.50
CA SER A 99 -7.24 3.17 26.81
C SER A 99 -7.17 3.37 25.30
N LEU A 100 -6.52 2.46 24.64
CA LEU A 100 -6.40 2.38 23.19
C LEU A 100 -6.84 0.98 22.76
N SER A 101 -7.89 0.93 22.00
CA SER A 101 -8.26 -0.25 21.22
C SER A 101 -7.98 0.00 19.74
N ASN A 102 -8.24 -1.00 18.93
CA ASN A 102 -8.06 -0.88 17.48
C ASN A 102 -8.93 0.18 16.82
N ASN A 103 -10.08 0.47 17.42
CA ASN A 103 -11.09 1.35 16.85
C ASN A 103 -11.19 2.65 17.59
N ILE A 104 -10.85 2.66 18.88
CA ILE A 104 -11.24 3.73 19.79
C ILE A 104 -10.06 4.08 20.69
N TYR A 105 -9.79 5.35 20.79
CA TYR A 105 -8.97 5.94 21.81
C TYR A 105 -9.85 6.64 22.84
N ILE A 106 -9.69 6.28 24.11
CA ILE A 106 -10.41 6.89 25.24
C ILE A 106 -9.38 7.58 26.12
N LYS A 107 -9.61 8.84 26.44
CA LYS A 107 -8.90 9.59 27.46
C LYS A 107 -9.90 10.28 28.36
N ASP A 108 -9.89 9.91 29.64
CA ASP A 108 -10.86 10.33 30.62
C ASP A 108 -12.30 10.03 30.14
N LYS A 109 -13.08 11.04 29.84
CA LYS A 109 -14.47 10.91 29.32
C LYS A 109 -14.55 11.14 27.79
N HIS A 110 -13.41 11.44 27.15
CA HIS A 110 -13.37 11.74 25.72
C HIS A 110 -13.02 10.47 24.93
N GLN A 111 -13.84 10.18 23.94
CA GLN A 111 -13.64 9.07 23.01
C GLN A 111 -13.35 9.63 21.62
N LYS A 112 -12.40 9.05 20.93
CA LYS A 112 -12.08 9.35 19.54
C LYS A 112 -11.97 8.03 18.74
N GLU A 113 -12.74 7.94 17.68
CA GLU A 113 -12.62 6.83 16.73
C GLU A 113 -11.28 6.90 15.98
N ILE A 114 -10.69 5.75 15.78
CA ILE A 114 -9.50 5.57 14.97
C ILE A 114 -9.96 5.21 13.57
N GLY A 115 -9.51 5.97 12.56
CA GLY A 115 -9.97 5.86 11.18
C GLY A 115 -9.76 4.49 10.51
N LYS A 116 -10.10 4.44 9.22
CA LYS A 116 -10.05 3.21 8.37
C LYS A 116 -8.68 2.54 8.42
N ARG A 117 -8.69 1.22 8.32
CA ARG A 117 -7.52 0.34 8.45
C ARG A 117 -6.98 -0.14 7.10
N PRO A 118 -5.69 -0.32 6.98
CA PRO A 118 -4.62 -0.10 7.96
C PRO A 118 -4.44 1.39 8.28
N SER A 119 -4.00 1.72 9.48
CA SER A 119 -3.84 3.11 9.91
C SER A 119 -2.58 3.35 10.76
N ILE A 120 -2.07 4.58 10.68
CA ILE A 120 -1.07 5.13 11.59
C ILE A 120 -1.83 5.91 12.65
N PHE A 121 -1.63 5.56 13.90
CA PHE A 121 -2.22 6.25 15.02
C PHE A 121 -1.14 6.84 15.94
N SER A 122 -1.29 8.09 16.30
CA SER A 122 -0.41 8.73 17.28
C SER A 122 -1.21 9.58 18.26
N PHE A 123 -0.84 9.49 19.51
CA PHE A 123 -1.35 10.43 20.51
C PHE A 123 -0.23 10.92 21.42
N THR A 124 -0.43 12.12 21.96
CA THR A 124 0.47 12.75 22.92
C THR A 124 -0.33 13.14 24.16
N ALA A 125 0.19 12.79 25.34
CA ALA A 125 -0.34 13.24 26.60
C ALA A 125 0.55 14.32 27.21
N SER A 126 -0.04 15.37 27.76
CA SER A 126 0.67 16.37 28.54
C SER A 126 0.81 15.91 30.00
N ALA A 127 1.85 16.38 30.68
CA ALA A 127 2.05 16.11 32.10
C ALA A 127 0.88 16.64 32.93
N ASP A 128 0.42 15.85 33.89
CA ASP A 128 -0.47 16.35 34.94
C ASP A 128 0.38 16.75 36.16
N SER A 129 0.49 18.04 36.38
CA SER A 129 1.30 18.59 37.46
C SER A 129 0.85 18.22 38.88
N ARG A 130 -0.39 17.73 39.00
CA ARG A 130 -1.01 17.40 40.29
C ARG A 130 -0.76 15.98 40.77
N ASN A 131 -0.29 15.11 39.94
CA ASN A 131 -0.16 13.68 40.25
C ASN A 131 1.29 13.21 40.24
N LYS A 132 1.89 12.99 41.43
CA LYS A 132 3.30 12.59 41.60
C LYS A 132 3.56 11.08 41.54
N LYS A 133 2.55 10.25 41.30
CA LYS A 133 2.72 8.79 41.30
C LYS A 133 3.43 8.32 40.03
N VAL A 134 4.38 7.40 40.22
CA VAL A 134 4.98 6.65 39.11
C VAL A 134 3.98 5.62 38.62
N ASP A 135 3.68 5.65 37.35
CA ASP A 135 2.80 4.68 36.72
C ASP A 135 3.62 3.67 35.90
N SER A 136 3.08 2.50 35.73
CA SER A 136 3.67 1.50 34.86
C SER A 136 2.73 1.25 33.69
N LEU A 137 3.22 1.45 32.49
CA LEU A 137 2.56 1.07 31.27
C LEU A 137 2.71 -0.45 31.09
N LYS A 138 1.61 -1.17 31.20
CA LYS A 138 1.58 -2.58 30.83
C LYS A 138 1.06 -2.67 29.39
N ILE A 139 1.97 -2.90 28.46
CA ILE A 139 1.59 -3.17 27.07
C ILE A 139 1.30 -4.67 26.97
N LYS A 140 0.05 -5.03 26.79
CA LYS A 140 -0.38 -6.38 26.45
C LYS A 140 -0.71 -6.38 24.97
N LEU A 141 0.22 -6.87 24.16
CA LEU A 141 0.02 -7.02 22.72
C LEU A 141 -0.37 -8.49 22.45
N GLU A 142 -1.61 -8.72 22.19
CA GLU A 142 -2.11 -9.92 21.51
C GLU A 142 -2.26 -9.56 20.03
N ASP A 143 -1.41 -9.82 19.30
CA ASP A 143 -0.51 -9.61 18.34
C ASP A 143 -0.72 -9.74 16.82
N LYS A 144 -1.77 -10.24 16.32
CA LYS A 144 -1.94 -10.56 14.89
C LYS A 144 -2.00 -9.33 13.99
N ASN A 145 -2.28 -8.18 14.55
CA ASN A 145 -2.74 -6.99 13.84
C ASN A 145 -1.89 -5.75 14.11
N LEU A 146 -0.86 -5.88 14.94
CA LEU A 146 0.09 -4.82 15.24
C LEU A 146 1.37 -5.00 14.42
N TYR A 147 1.83 -3.96 13.76
CA TYR A 147 3.04 -3.99 12.94
C TYR A 147 4.19 -3.23 13.56
N GLU A 148 3.90 -2.11 14.20
CA GLU A 148 4.92 -1.31 14.87
C GLU A 148 4.32 -0.50 16.01
N LEU A 149 5.11 -0.32 17.07
CA LEU A 149 4.77 0.51 18.22
C LEU A 149 6.00 1.28 18.67
N ILE A 150 5.86 2.59 18.79
CA ILE A 150 6.90 3.53 19.25
C ILE A 150 6.35 4.27 20.46
N PHE A 151 7.05 4.20 21.59
CA PHE A 151 6.74 4.94 22.81
C PHE A 151 7.87 5.87 23.21
N LEU A 152 7.54 7.15 23.36
CA LEU A 152 8.45 8.20 23.79
C LEU A 152 8.06 8.68 25.18
N SER A 153 9.03 8.90 26.06
CA SER A 153 8.82 9.43 27.41
C SER A 153 8.61 10.94 27.45
N LYS A 154 8.36 11.55 26.29
CA LYS A 154 8.08 12.98 26.17
C LYS A 154 6.90 13.24 25.21
N LYS A 155 6.32 14.44 25.32
CA LYS A 155 5.43 14.95 24.26
C LYS A 155 6.29 15.28 23.03
N ALA A 156 6.10 14.55 21.96
CA ALA A 156 6.78 14.82 20.70
C ALA A 156 6.41 16.21 20.17
N LYS A 157 7.39 16.91 19.64
CA LYS A 157 7.17 18.15 18.89
C LYS A 157 6.55 17.83 17.53
N ALA A 158 5.95 18.81 16.89
CA ALA A 158 5.31 18.61 15.57
C ALA A 158 6.29 18.01 14.54
N MET A 159 7.53 18.47 14.49
CA MET A 159 8.54 17.93 13.59
C MET A 159 8.91 16.46 13.91
N ASP A 160 9.00 16.11 15.20
CA ASP A 160 9.28 14.72 15.61
C ASP A 160 8.11 13.78 15.17
N LEU A 161 6.86 14.23 15.35
CA LEU A 161 5.69 13.49 14.86
C LEU A 161 5.69 13.37 13.35
N ASN A 162 6.00 14.44 12.62
CA ASN A 162 6.07 14.40 11.17
C ASN A 162 7.12 13.40 10.67
N LYS A 163 8.28 13.32 11.31
CA LYS A 163 9.33 12.31 11.02
C LYS A 163 8.82 10.89 11.28
N ILE A 164 8.19 10.66 12.44
CA ILE A 164 7.60 9.36 12.79
C ILE A 164 6.51 8.96 11.76
N HIS A 165 5.61 9.88 11.44
CA HIS A 165 4.54 9.61 10.48
C HIS A 165 5.09 9.34 9.08
N SER A 166 6.10 10.10 8.63
CA SER A 166 6.76 9.89 7.33
C SER A 166 7.41 8.51 7.25
N TYR A 167 8.16 8.15 8.30
CA TYR A 167 8.78 6.83 8.43
C TYR A 167 7.73 5.71 8.34
N LEU A 168 6.68 5.77 9.16
CA LEU A 168 5.63 4.76 9.20
C LEU A 168 4.86 4.71 7.88
N SER A 169 4.60 5.86 7.28
CA SER A 169 3.91 5.98 5.99
C SER A 169 4.68 5.30 4.86
N ILE A 170 5.94 5.62 4.68
CA ILE A 170 6.78 5.03 3.63
C ILE A 170 6.93 3.52 3.86
N LYS A 171 7.22 3.11 5.09
CA LYS A 171 7.41 1.71 5.44
C LYS A 171 6.17 0.85 5.20
N TYR A 172 5.01 1.34 5.60
CA TYR A 172 3.77 0.55 5.55
C TYR A 172 2.83 0.91 4.40
N GLY A 173 3.24 1.81 3.51
CA GLY A 173 2.43 2.21 2.35
C GLY A 173 1.11 2.92 2.72
N ILE A 174 1.04 3.54 3.89
CA ILE A 174 -0.13 4.24 4.40
C ILE A 174 0.06 5.74 4.18
N SER A 175 -0.65 6.32 3.23
CA SER A 175 -0.50 7.73 2.89
C SER A 175 -0.93 8.67 4.01
N LEU A 176 -0.18 9.73 4.21
CA LEU A 176 -0.59 10.87 5.03
C LEU A 176 -1.51 11.77 4.20
N GLU A 177 -2.75 11.96 4.63
CA GLU A 177 -3.79 12.64 3.81
C GLU A 177 -3.44 14.07 3.41
N LYS A 178 -2.76 14.82 4.28
CA LYS A 178 -2.38 16.22 4.05
C LYS A 178 -0.98 16.53 4.58
N GLY A 179 -0.21 15.51 4.92
CA GLY A 179 1.06 15.66 5.59
C GLY A 179 2.22 15.76 4.63
N LYS A 180 3.18 16.63 4.94
CA LYS A 180 4.50 16.60 4.34
C LYS A 180 5.31 15.45 4.90
N TYR A 181 6.21 14.91 4.10
CA TYR A 181 7.11 13.84 4.46
C TYR A 181 8.50 14.38 4.77
N TYR A 182 9.09 13.91 5.84
CA TYR A 182 10.40 14.36 6.32
C TYR A 182 11.33 13.19 6.63
N GLY A 183 12.59 13.33 6.26
CA GLY A 183 13.66 12.42 6.67
C GLY A 183 14.04 12.60 8.16
N SER A 184 14.85 11.67 8.67
CA SER A 184 15.39 11.76 10.03
C SER A 184 16.21 13.03 10.26
N ASP A 185 16.88 13.52 9.20
CA ASP A 185 17.65 14.77 9.21
C ASP A 185 16.75 16.04 9.21
N GLY A 186 15.43 15.87 9.09
CA GLY A 186 14.44 16.95 9.05
C GLY A 186 14.28 17.60 7.69
N LYS A 187 14.95 17.10 6.66
CA LYS A 187 14.71 17.57 5.30
C LYS A 187 13.38 17.06 4.77
N GLU A 188 12.73 17.91 3.98
CA GLU A 188 11.49 17.55 3.29
C GLU A 188 11.80 16.52 2.20
N ILE A 189 11.09 15.38 2.23
CA ILE A 189 11.14 14.33 1.22
C ILE A 189 10.05 14.58 0.17
N TRP A 190 8.84 14.96 0.62
CA TRP A 190 7.70 15.16 -0.27
C TRP A 190 6.69 16.14 0.33
N ASP A 191 6.08 16.97 -0.52
CA ASP A 191 5.13 18.01 -0.11
C ASP A 191 3.92 18.03 -1.07
N PRO A 192 2.68 17.75 -0.58
CA PRO A 192 1.48 17.76 -1.42
C PRO A 192 1.23 19.10 -2.12
N GLU A 193 1.68 20.22 -1.57
CA GLU A 193 1.52 21.54 -2.18
C GLU A 193 2.42 21.77 -3.40
N LYS A 194 3.53 21.02 -3.48
CA LYS A 194 4.43 21.03 -4.65
C LYS A 194 3.94 20.10 -5.76
N HIS A 195 3.06 19.15 -5.43
CA HIS A 195 2.55 18.10 -6.32
C HIS A 195 1.02 18.18 -6.46
N LYS A 196 0.46 19.38 -6.63
CA LYS A 196 -0.99 19.65 -6.54
C LYS A 196 -1.88 18.75 -7.39
N GLU A 197 -1.44 18.40 -8.59
CA GLU A 197 -2.18 17.51 -9.49
C GLU A 197 -2.03 16.04 -9.12
N TYR A 198 -0.90 15.67 -8.48
CA TYR A 198 -0.53 14.30 -8.13
C TYR A 198 -0.39 14.11 -6.61
N LYS A 199 -1.18 14.80 -5.80
CA LYS A 199 -1.04 14.79 -4.35
C LYS A 199 -1.67 13.57 -3.66
N TYR A 200 -2.30 12.68 -4.40
CA TYR A 200 -3.08 11.59 -3.82
C TYR A 200 -2.24 10.32 -3.67
N ARG A 201 -2.43 9.64 -2.56
CA ARG A 201 -1.84 8.32 -2.23
C ARG A 201 -0.32 8.24 -2.40
N PRO A 202 0.46 9.21 -1.87
CA PRO A 202 1.91 9.13 -1.93
C PRO A 202 2.41 7.85 -1.27
N THR A 203 3.34 7.18 -1.94
CA THR A 203 3.90 5.88 -1.57
C THR A 203 5.34 5.86 -2.02
N GLY A 204 6.23 5.15 -1.32
CA GLY A 204 7.62 5.26 -1.69
C GLY A 204 8.53 4.12 -1.28
N LEU A 205 9.74 4.22 -1.79
CA LEU A 205 10.93 3.45 -1.48
C LEU A 205 11.98 4.38 -0.90
N GLY A 206 12.95 3.83 -0.20
CA GLY A 206 14.11 4.59 0.21
C GLY A 206 14.82 4.04 1.42
N ARG A 207 15.92 4.70 1.75
CA ARG A 207 16.74 4.40 2.92
C ARG A 207 16.96 5.66 3.74
N ASP A 208 16.74 5.54 5.03
CA ASP A 208 17.00 6.56 6.04
C ASP A 208 17.51 5.86 7.30
N ASP A 209 18.82 5.79 7.42
CA ASP A 209 19.48 5.06 8.51
C ASP A 209 19.15 5.65 9.89
N GLY A 210 18.90 6.97 9.96
CA GLY A 210 18.51 7.63 11.19
C GLY A 210 17.14 7.19 11.71
N ASN A 211 16.26 6.71 10.84
CA ASN A 211 14.95 6.16 11.18
C ASN A 211 14.90 4.63 11.07
N GLU A 212 16.02 3.96 10.78
CA GLU A 212 16.06 2.53 10.44
C GLU A 212 15.06 2.15 9.32
N LEU A 213 14.80 3.09 8.40
CA LEU A 213 13.99 2.87 7.24
C LEU A 213 14.83 2.24 6.13
N TYR A 214 14.34 1.14 5.61
CA TYR A 214 14.90 0.52 4.42
C TYR A 214 13.80 -0.15 3.61
N GLN A 215 13.12 0.66 2.79
CA GLN A 215 12.02 0.22 1.95
C GLN A 215 12.48 0.05 0.51
N LYS A 216 12.39 -1.18 -0.01
CA LYS A 216 12.94 -1.56 -1.31
C LYS A 216 11.87 -1.90 -2.34
N GLN A 217 10.65 -2.14 -1.89
CA GLN A 217 9.46 -2.39 -2.71
C GLN A 217 8.23 -1.94 -1.95
N SER A 218 7.27 -1.32 -2.62
CA SER A 218 6.13 -0.74 -1.93
C SER A 218 4.86 -0.76 -2.77
N SER A 219 3.73 -0.79 -2.08
CA SER A 219 2.38 -0.67 -2.62
C SER A 219 1.55 0.20 -1.68
N ASN A 220 0.67 1.02 -2.21
CA ASN A 220 -0.21 1.85 -1.40
C ASN A 220 -1.34 1.01 -0.80
N GLN A 221 -1.61 1.16 0.50
CA GLN A 221 -2.61 0.36 1.17
C GLN A 221 -4.06 0.77 0.86
N ALA A 222 -4.28 1.98 0.40
CA ALA A 222 -5.60 2.41 -0.08
C ALA A 222 -5.90 1.89 -1.50
N ASN A 223 -4.85 1.63 -2.30
CA ASN A 223 -4.93 1.14 -3.67
C ASN A 223 -3.80 0.11 -3.93
N PRO A 224 -3.90 -1.12 -3.41
CA PRO A 224 -2.80 -2.08 -3.42
C PRO A 224 -2.57 -2.77 -4.78
N PHE A 225 -3.15 -2.26 -5.84
CA PHE A 225 -3.05 -2.84 -7.18
C PHE A 225 -1.74 -2.50 -7.91
N LEU A 226 -1.04 -1.44 -7.50
CA LEU A 226 0.24 -1.04 -8.07
C LEU A 226 1.36 -1.29 -7.06
N THR A 227 2.38 -2.01 -7.49
CA THR A 227 3.62 -2.23 -6.73
C THR A 227 4.81 -1.77 -7.56
N ILE A 228 5.70 -1.01 -6.94
CA ILE A 228 7.01 -0.69 -7.51
C ILE A 228 8.08 -1.24 -6.58
N GLY A 229 9.05 -1.96 -7.13
CA GLY A 229 10.21 -2.45 -6.43
C GLY A 229 11.49 -2.11 -7.18
N MET A 230 12.55 -1.84 -6.47
CA MET A 230 13.84 -1.68 -7.10
C MET A 230 14.39 -3.05 -7.45
N ASN A 231 14.81 -3.23 -8.69
CA ASN A 231 15.33 -4.45 -9.30
C ASN A 231 14.33 -5.63 -9.29
N ASP A 232 13.70 -5.92 -8.16
CA ASP A 232 12.76 -7.04 -8.03
C ASP A 232 11.62 -6.73 -7.06
N ILE A 233 10.57 -7.55 -7.10
CA ILE A 233 9.48 -7.57 -6.14
C ILE A 233 9.45 -8.98 -5.54
N LYS A 234 9.77 -9.06 -4.25
CA LYS A 234 9.80 -10.29 -3.46
C LYS A 234 8.57 -10.39 -2.57
N ARG A 235 8.39 -11.51 -1.91
CA ARG A 235 7.31 -11.73 -0.96
C ARG A 235 7.40 -10.78 0.23
N THR A 236 8.60 -10.59 0.77
CA THR A 236 8.86 -9.63 1.86
C THR A 236 9.90 -8.59 1.44
N ASN A 237 9.86 -7.43 2.08
CA ASN A 237 10.84 -6.37 1.83
C ASN A 237 12.28 -6.80 2.18
N SER A 238 12.45 -7.68 3.16
CA SER A 238 13.77 -8.20 3.57
C SER A 238 14.40 -9.14 2.53
N GLU A 239 13.58 -9.87 1.78
CA GLU A 239 14.04 -10.79 0.72
C GLU A 239 14.54 -10.05 -0.52
N ASN A 240 14.17 -8.79 -0.71
CA ASN A 240 14.72 -7.96 -1.76
C ASN A 240 16.13 -7.49 -1.34
N LEU A 241 17.15 -7.94 -2.05
CA LEU A 241 18.57 -7.73 -1.68
C LEU A 241 19.18 -6.44 -2.22
N VAL A 242 18.41 -5.63 -2.93
CA VAL A 242 18.88 -4.37 -3.47
C VAL A 242 19.33 -3.42 -2.36
N THR A 243 20.22 -2.49 -2.71
CA THR A 243 20.74 -1.48 -1.79
C THR A 243 20.46 -0.07 -2.29
N PHE A 244 20.00 0.80 -1.39
CA PHE A 244 19.93 2.24 -1.57
C PHE A 244 21.03 2.92 -0.77
N ASP A 245 21.54 4.02 -1.27
CA ASP A 245 22.35 4.92 -0.44
C ASP A 245 21.46 5.64 0.60
N ASN A 246 22.05 5.99 1.73
CA ASN A 246 21.30 6.67 2.80
C ASN A 246 20.73 8.02 2.34
N ASN A 247 19.56 8.42 2.84
CA ASN A 247 18.82 9.64 2.50
C ASN A 247 18.48 9.75 0.99
N ASN A 248 18.20 8.61 0.36
CA ASN A 248 17.68 8.55 -0.99
C ASN A 248 16.31 7.90 -1.01
N PHE A 249 15.37 8.52 -1.74
CA PHE A 249 13.98 8.12 -1.77
C PHE A 249 13.41 8.16 -3.19
N VAL A 250 12.42 7.34 -3.44
CA VAL A 250 11.57 7.38 -4.63
C VAL A 250 10.13 7.44 -4.15
N ILE A 251 9.42 8.51 -4.47
CA ILE A 251 8.03 8.69 -4.06
C ILE A 251 7.17 8.81 -5.32
N TRP A 252 6.11 8.02 -5.39
CA TRP A 252 5.09 8.18 -6.41
C TRP A 252 3.73 8.47 -5.80
N SER A 253 2.93 9.20 -6.53
CA SER A 253 1.59 9.63 -6.15
C SER A 253 0.74 9.80 -7.40
N ASP A 254 -0.56 9.86 -7.28
CA ASP A 254 -1.46 9.86 -8.43
C ASP A 254 -2.39 11.09 -8.50
N ASP A 255 -3.04 11.26 -9.67
CA ASP A 255 -3.94 12.38 -9.99
C ASP A 255 -5.40 12.14 -9.56
N ASN A 256 -5.69 11.03 -8.85
CA ASN A 256 -7.01 10.63 -8.38
C ASN A 256 -8.09 10.47 -9.45
N LYS A 257 -7.72 10.37 -10.72
CA LYS A 257 -8.69 10.03 -11.76
C LYS A 257 -9.18 8.60 -11.62
N GLU A 258 -10.23 8.26 -12.35
CA GLU A 258 -10.80 6.92 -12.32
C GLU A 258 -9.84 5.87 -12.87
N MET A 259 -10.06 4.62 -12.45
CA MET A 259 -9.31 3.46 -12.96
C MET A 259 -10.03 2.87 -14.18
N SER A 260 -10.47 3.73 -15.09
CA SER A 260 -11.13 3.40 -16.35
C SER A 260 -10.16 3.55 -17.51
N LEU A 261 -10.39 2.74 -18.55
CA LEU A 261 -9.63 2.79 -19.79
C LEU A 261 -10.35 3.72 -20.77
N LYS A 262 -9.60 4.63 -21.37
CA LYS A 262 -10.06 5.52 -22.43
C LYS A 262 -9.40 5.14 -23.75
N ASN A 263 -10.20 5.02 -24.80
CA ASN A 263 -9.67 4.70 -26.12
C ASN A 263 -8.86 5.87 -26.69
N GLU A 264 -7.62 5.64 -27.04
CA GLU A 264 -6.70 6.57 -27.68
C GLU A 264 -6.04 5.87 -28.89
N LYS A 265 -6.64 6.00 -30.08
CA LYS A 265 -6.16 5.41 -31.33
C LYS A 265 -5.88 3.89 -31.22
N ASP A 266 -4.61 3.51 -31.03
CA ASP A 266 -4.13 2.13 -31.02
C ASP A 266 -4.15 1.48 -29.63
N PHE A 267 -4.49 2.24 -28.58
CA PHE A 267 -4.44 1.82 -27.18
C PHE A 267 -5.70 2.23 -26.43
N ASP A 268 -6.07 1.41 -25.48
CA ASP A 268 -6.93 1.82 -24.39
C ASP A 268 -6.04 2.21 -23.22
N VAL A 269 -6.00 3.51 -22.90
CA VAL A 269 -5.09 4.10 -21.89
C VAL A 269 -5.85 4.33 -20.59
N LEU A 270 -5.23 3.96 -19.47
CA LEU A 270 -5.79 4.23 -18.15
C LEU A 270 -5.85 5.72 -17.89
N GLU A 271 -7.01 6.23 -17.42
CA GLU A 271 -7.20 7.67 -17.18
C GLU A 271 -6.33 8.17 -16.01
N ARG A 272 -6.12 7.32 -14.99
CA ARG A 272 -5.25 7.65 -13.86
C ARG A 272 -3.80 7.68 -14.28
N ASN A 273 -3.11 8.75 -13.88
CA ASN A 273 -1.68 8.90 -14.06
C ASN A 273 -0.99 9.04 -12.72
N TRP A 274 0.27 8.68 -12.70
CA TRP A 274 1.17 8.82 -11.55
C TRP A 274 2.34 9.73 -11.89
N GLU A 275 2.75 10.52 -10.92
CA GLU A 275 4.03 11.18 -10.90
C GLU A 275 4.98 10.38 -10.02
N ILE A 276 6.21 10.16 -10.45
CA ILE A 276 7.28 9.52 -9.67
C ILE A 276 8.45 10.49 -9.53
N ASN A 277 8.92 10.67 -8.30
CA ASN A 277 9.95 11.63 -7.91
C ASN A 277 11.15 10.93 -7.31
N PHE A 278 12.34 11.38 -7.66
CA PHE A 278 13.62 10.86 -7.22
C PHE A 278 14.30 11.90 -6.33
N ILE A 279 14.42 11.61 -5.04
CA ILE A 279 14.84 12.56 -4.01
C ILE A 279 16.16 12.06 -3.38
N GLY A 280 17.19 12.87 -3.48
CA GLY A 280 18.53 12.58 -2.98
C GLY A 280 19.60 12.61 -4.07
N ASN A 281 20.87 12.54 -3.68
CA ASN A 281 21.98 12.77 -4.61
C ASN A 281 22.37 11.52 -5.44
N LYS A 282 21.95 10.32 -4.98
CA LYS A 282 22.35 9.04 -5.58
C LYS A 282 21.17 8.07 -5.69
N VAL A 283 20.00 8.61 -6.01
CA VAL A 283 18.80 7.79 -6.22
C VAL A 283 18.94 7.06 -7.55
N PRO A 284 18.85 5.74 -7.57
CA PRO A 284 18.78 5.02 -8.84
C PRO A 284 17.56 5.45 -9.64
N LYS A 285 17.72 5.67 -10.94
CA LYS A 285 16.65 6.06 -11.88
C LYS A 285 16.25 4.92 -12.80
N THR A 286 17.00 3.84 -12.77
CA THR A 286 16.91 2.67 -13.64
C THR A 286 16.71 1.39 -12.84
N ASP A 287 16.42 0.28 -13.55
CA ASP A 287 16.28 -1.06 -12.99
C ASP A 287 15.13 -1.25 -11.99
N TYR A 288 14.00 -0.61 -12.24
CA TYR A 288 12.80 -0.88 -11.45
C TYR A 288 11.97 -2.03 -12.02
N LYS A 289 11.29 -2.73 -11.14
CA LYS A 289 10.20 -3.64 -11.49
C LYS A 289 8.88 -2.99 -11.09
N VAL A 290 7.97 -2.85 -12.06
CA VAL A 290 6.62 -2.36 -11.86
C VAL A 290 5.63 -3.50 -12.04
N ARG A 291 4.68 -3.65 -11.14
CA ARG A 291 3.66 -4.69 -11.19
C ARG A 291 2.28 -4.08 -10.92
N ILE A 292 1.33 -4.38 -11.80
CA ILE A 292 -0.06 -3.99 -11.62
C ILE A 292 -0.96 -5.23 -11.59
N VAL A 293 -2.02 -5.20 -10.80
CA VAL A 293 -3.04 -6.26 -10.80
C VAL A 293 -3.72 -6.27 -12.16
N LYS A 294 -3.69 -7.43 -12.84
CA LYS A 294 -4.18 -7.56 -14.22
C LYS A 294 -5.66 -7.19 -14.37
N GLU A 295 -6.49 -7.57 -13.43
CA GLU A 295 -7.93 -7.28 -13.44
C GLU A 295 -8.25 -5.78 -13.51
N ILE A 296 -7.37 -4.92 -12.97
CA ILE A 296 -7.55 -3.46 -13.01
C ILE A 296 -7.49 -2.90 -14.43
N ILE A 297 -6.62 -3.45 -15.27
CA ILE A 297 -6.41 -2.98 -16.65
C ILE A 297 -6.98 -3.93 -17.71
N ASN A 298 -7.45 -5.10 -17.30
CA ASN A 298 -8.12 -6.07 -18.15
C ASN A 298 -9.22 -6.84 -17.38
N PRO A 299 -10.27 -6.17 -16.94
CA PRO A 299 -11.33 -6.79 -16.13
C PRO A 299 -12.11 -7.87 -16.89
N ARG A 300 -12.03 -7.88 -18.23
CA ARG A 300 -12.72 -8.85 -19.09
C ARG A 300 -11.86 -10.04 -19.48
N SER A 301 -10.62 -10.11 -19.00
CA SER A 301 -9.63 -11.16 -19.33
C SER A 301 -9.47 -11.39 -20.85
N LEU A 302 -9.50 -10.32 -21.62
CA LEU A 302 -9.31 -10.36 -23.07
C LEU A 302 -7.85 -10.69 -23.43
N PRO A 303 -7.58 -11.24 -24.61
CA PRO A 303 -6.20 -11.45 -25.10
C PRO A 303 -5.59 -10.11 -25.53
N LEU A 304 -4.97 -9.41 -24.57
CA LEU A 304 -4.41 -8.06 -24.76
C LEU A 304 -2.88 -8.07 -24.56
N SER A 305 -2.23 -7.14 -25.22
CA SER A 305 -0.87 -6.70 -24.89
C SER A 305 -0.91 -5.56 -23.91
N TYR A 306 0.02 -5.52 -22.95
CA TYR A 306 0.04 -4.58 -21.85
C TYR A 306 1.26 -3.67 -21.95
N TRP A 307 1.08 -2.40 -21.64
CA TRP A 307 2.08 -1.36 -21.80
C TRP A 307 2.16 -0.47 -20.57
N LEU A 308 3.36 -0.17 -20.14
CA LEU A 308 3.67 0.95 -19.25
C LEU A 308 4.11 2.12 -20.13
N LEU A 309 3.43 3.25 -19.99
CA LEU A 309 3.69 4.47 -20.74
C LEU A 309 4.42 5.46 -19.83
N LEU A 310 5.66 5.77 -20.12
CA LEU A 310 6.43 6.81 -19.44
C LEU A 310 6.31 8.09 -20.26
N LYS A 311 5.83 9.16 -19.63
CA LYS A 311 5.60 10.46 -20.28
C LYS A 311 6.66 11.46 -19.82
N LYS A 312 7.50 11.92 -20.73
CA LYS A 312 8.47 12.99 -20.47
C LYS A 312 7.80 14.37 -20.55
N ASP A 313 8.41 15.36 -19.93
CA ASP A 313 7.91 16.76 -19.96
C ASP A 313 7.85 17.35 -21.38
N ASN A 314 8.67 16.86 -22.30
CA ASN A 314 8.66 17.26 -23.72
C ASN A 314 7.52 16.62 -24.55
N GLY A 315 6.64 15.82 -23.91
CA GLY A 315 5.53 15.11 -24.58
C GLY A 315 5.94 13.77 -25.22
N GLU A 316 7.20 13.39 -25.18
CA GLU A 316 7.66 12.07 -25.62
C GLU A 316 7.10 10.96 -24.71
N VAL A 317 6.64 9.87 -25.31
CA VAL A 317 6.10 8.70 -24.59
C VAL A 317 6.95 7.48 -24.92
N LYS A 318 7.66 6.98 -23.91
CA LYS A 318 8.35 5.69 -23.97
C LYS A 318 7.38 4.59 -23.59
N LYS A 319 7.27 3.54 -24.41
CA LYS A 319 6.40 2.38 -24.18
C LYS A 319 7.22 1.19 -23.75
N ILE A 320 6.82 0.56 -22.66
CA ILE A 320 7.47 -0.66 -22.15
C ILE A 320 6.42 -1.77 -22.14
N GLN A 321 6.70 -2.87 -22.83
CA GLN A 321 5.81 -4.01 -22.88
C GLN A 321 5.85 -4.80 -21.58
N GLY A 322 4.69 -5.19 -21.05
CA GLY A 322 4.54 -5.99 -19.86
C GLY A 322 4.39 -7.47 -20.14
N ASN A 323 4.84 -8.29 -19.20
CA ASN A 323 4.62 -9.74 -19.17
C ASN A 323 3.48 -10.05 -18.21
N GLU A 324 2.46 -10.75 -18.68
CA GLU A 324 1.35 -11.18 -17.85
C GLU A 324 1.59 -12.54 -17.20
N ASN A 325 1.06 -12.70 -16.01
CA ASN A 325 0.77 -13.98 -15.38
C ASN A 325 -0.70 -14.04 -14.98
N GLU A 326 -1.09 -15.03 -14.18
CA GLU A 326 -2.48 -15.21 -13.76
C GLU A 326 -3.11 -13.94 -13.15
N ASN A 327 -2.41 -13.29 -12.22
CA ASN A 327 -2.95 -12.20 -11.39
C ASN A 327 -2.38 -10.81 -11.72
N TYR A 328 -1.22 -10.76 -12.36
CA TYR A 328 -0.45 -9.53 -12.51
C TYR A 328 0.08 -9.33 -13.92
N VAL A 329 0.27 -8.06 -14.27
CA VAL A 329 1.14 -7.65 -15.36
C VAL A 329 2.40 -7.04 -14.75
N THR A 330 3.56 -7.50 -15.22
CA THR A 330 4.87 -7.10 -14.69
C THR A 330 5.72 -6.47 -15.78
N PHE A 331 6.29 -5.33 -15.48
CA PHE A 331 7.25 -4.60 -16.31
C PHE A 331 8.61 -4.67 -15.64
N ASN A 332 9.58 -5.29 -16.32
CA ASN A 332 10.92 -5.51 -15.78
C ASN A 332 11.88 -4.48 -16.35
N LYS A 333 12.96 -4.18 -15.62
CA LYS A 333 14.02 -3.25 -16.03
C LYS A 333 13.44 -1.92 -16.52
N VAL A 334 12.55 -1.36 -15.70
CA VAL A 334 11.94 -0.07 -16.00
C VAL A 334 12.94 1.01 -15.63
N ASP A 335 13.39 1.74 -16.65
CA ASP A 335 14.18 2.96 -16.50
C ASP A 335 13.21 4.13 -16.60
N PHE A 336 12.82 4.70 -15.46
CA PHE A 336 11.91 5.83 -15.41
C PHE A 336 12.54 7.09 -15.98
N LEU A 337 13.83 7.28 -15.73
CA LEU A 337 14.66 8.33 -16.28
C LEU A 337 16.00 7.75 -16.72
N ASP A 338 16.69 8.41 -17.64
CA ASP A 338 18.05 8.03 -17.97
C ASP A 338 18.97 8.27 -16.76
N ALA A 339 19.95 7.40 -16.53
CA ALA A 339 20.81 7.43 -15.35
C ALA A 339 21.53 8.78 -15.15
N PHE A 340 21.81 9.48 -16.26
CA PHE A 340 22.49 10.77 -16.29
C PHE A 340 21.55 11.97 -16.44
N ASP A 341 20.24 11.74 -16.47
CA ASP A 341 19.28 12.80 -16.59
C ASP A 341 19.29 13.67 -15.32
N SER A 342 19.32 14.98 -15.48
CA SER A 342 19.21 15.94 -14.38
C SER A 342 17.77 16.09 -13.87
N VAL A 343 16.79 15.57 -14.60
CA VAL A 343 15.38 15.58 -14.22
C VAL A 343 15.16 14.67 -13.02
N GLU A 344 14.42 15.14 -12.05
CA GLU A 344 14.15 14.43 -10.80
C GLU A 344 12.76 13.77 -10.74
N LYS A 345 11.98 13.87 -11.83
CA LYS A 345 10.62 13.31 -11.89
C LYS A 345 10.21 12.91 -13.30
N THR A 346 9.26 12.00 -13.39
CA THR A 346 8.57 11.64 -14.63
C THR A 346 7.13 11.22 -14.33
N TYR A 347 6.34 11.04 -15.38
CA TYR A 347 4.94 10.63 -15.28
C TYR A 347 4.75 9.28 -15.96
N PHE A 348 3.82 8.50 -15.43
CA PHE A 348 3.49 7.22 -16.06
C PHE A 348 2.02 6.86 -15.93
N THR A 349 1.56 6.00 -16.84
CA THR A 349 0.26 5.35 -16.80
C THR A 349 0.36 3.98 -17.47
N PHE A 350 -0.75 3.26 -17.53
CA PHE A 350 -0.82 1.94 -18.16
C PHE A 350 -1.75 1.98 -19.37
N ALA A 351 -1.49 1.11 -20.32
CA ALA A 351 -2.33 0.95 -21.49
C ALA A 351 -2.43 -0.52 -21.91
N VAL A 352 -3.46 -0.83 -22.66
CA VAL A 352 -3.65 -2.13 -23.29
C VAL A 352 -3.89 -1.96 -24.78
N SER A 353 -3.49 -2.95 -25.59
CA SER A 353 -3.80 -3.03 -27.00
C SER A 353 -4.20 -4.45 -27.37
N ARG A 354 -4.91 -4.64 -28.48
CA ARG A 354 -5.18 -5.99 -29.00
C ARG A 354 -3.86 -6.70 -29.31
N LYS A 355 -3.77 -8.00 -28.98
CA LYS A 355 -2.63 -8.81 -29.46
C LYS A 355 -2.73 -8.92 -30.97
N VAL A 356 -1.73 -8.40 -31.68
CA VAL A 356 -1.56 -8.72 -33.09
C VAL A 356 -1.15 -10.20 -33.17
N GLN A 357 -1.97 -11.02 -33.78
CA GLN A 357 -1.57 -12.39 -34.10
C GLN A 357 -0.51 -12.29 -35.20
N GLU A 358 0.76 -12.52 -34.84
CA GLU A 358 1.81 -12.87 -35.80
C GLU A 358 1.46 -14.27 -36.32
N GLY A 359 0.78 -14.33 -37.46
CA GLY A 359 0.45 -15.58 -38.09
C GLY A 359 -0.16 -15.37 -39.47
N ASN A 360 0.65 -15.60 -40.48
CA ASN A 360 0.38 -15.74 -41.91
C ASN A 360 0.32 -14.43 -42.72
N GLU A 361 1.43 -14.14 -43.37
CA GLU A 361 1.40 -13.60 -44.72
C GLU A 361 0.53 -14.52 -45.57
N LEU A 362 -0.74 -14.14 -45.73
CA LEU A 362 -1.61 -14.75 -46.72
C LEU A 362 -1.39 -14.04 -48.05
N ASP A 363 -0.83 -14.82 -49.00
CA ASP A 363 -0.80 -14.58 -50.43
C ASP A 363 -2.10 -13.88 -50.91
N PRO A 364 -2.05 -12.75 -51.62
CA PRO A 364 -3.21 -12.01 -52.06
C PRO A 364 -3.92 -12.62 -53.28
N ARG A 365 -4.28 -13.91 -53.28
CA ARG A 365 -5.12 -14.54 -54.30
C ARG A 365 -5.89 -15.73 -53.73
N SER A 366 -7.02 -15.42 -53.10
CA SER A 366 -8.19 -16.31 -53.21
C SER A 366 -9.45 -15.60 -52.71
N HIS A 367 -10.24 -15.14 -53.62
CA HIS A 367 -11.68 -14.88 -53.35
C HIS A 367 -12.39 -16.23 -53.16
N SER A 368 -13.03 -16.44 -52.03
CA SER A 368 -14.31 -17.15 -51.98
C SER A 368 -15.03 -16.88 -50.67
N ASN A 369 -16.24 -16.41 -50.83
CA ASN A 369 -17.28 -16.20 -49.83
C ASN A 369 -17.54 -17.43 -48.98
N SER A 370 -17.63 -17.25 -47.65
CA SER A 370 -18.72 -17.84 -46.86
C SER A 370 -18.79 -17.12 -45.52
N GLY A 371 -19.87 -16.36 -45.35
CA GLY A 371 -20.11 -15.59 -44.14
C GLY A 371 -20.52 -16.46 -42.96
N THR A 372 -20.02 -16.09 -41.83
CA THR A 372 -20.76 -16.11 -40.55
C THR A 372 -20.29 -14.90 -39.74
N GLN A 373 -20.97 -13.81 -40.00
CA GLN A 373 -20.91 -12.59 -39.23
C GLN A 373 -21.64 -12.89 -37.92
N TYR A 374 -20.85 -13.06 -36.82
CA TYR A 374 -21.44 -12.95 -35.49
C TYR A 374 -21.58 -11.47 -35.18
N ASP A 375 -22.80 -10.99 -35.10
CA ASP A 375 -23.18 -9.62 -34.79
C ASP A 375 -22.68 -9.18 -33.42
N GLU A 376 -21.56 -8.42 -33.37
CA GLU A 376 -21.07 -7.74 -32.17
C GLU A 376 -22.05 -6.66 -31.66
N LYS A 377 -23.05 -6.31 -32.42
CA LYS A 377 -24.04 -5.30 -32.01
C LYS A 377 -25.07 -5.80 -31.01
N ASP A 378 -25.38 -7.09 -30.98
CA ASP A 378 -26.41 -7.63 -30.07
C ASP A 378 -25.89 -7.84 -28.63
N LEU A 379 -24.59 -8.16 -28.46
CA LEU A 379 -24.03 -8.42 -27.12
C LEU A 379 -23.83 -7.12 -26.32
N SER A 380 -23.49 -6.02 -26.98
CA SER A 380 -23.28 -4.73 -26.30
C SER A 380 -24.60 -4.08 -25.85
N SER A 381 -25.69 -4.30 -26.57
CA SER A 381 -27.03 -3.79 -26.24
C SER A 381 -27.62 -4.49 -25.00
N ASP A 382 -27.33 -5.77 -24.80
CA ASP A 382 -27.84 -6.53 -23.65
C ASP A 382 -27.06 -6.29 -22.36
N LEU A 383 -25.76 -6.04 -22.42
CA LEU A 383 -24.96 -5.72 -21.25
C LEU A 383 -25.28 -4.33 -20.65
N SER A 384 -25.80 -3.41 -21.45
CA SER A 384 -26.28 -2.10 -20.96
C SER A 384 -27.51 -2.21 -20.07
N LYS A 385 -28.26 -3.29 -20.17
CA LYS A 385 -29.48 -3.58 -19.38
C LYS A 385 -29.15 -4.17 -18.00
N ILE A 386 -27.88 -4.47 -17.70
CA ILE A 386 -27.47 -5.00 -16.40
C ILE A 386 -27.29 -3.85 -15.41
N SER A 387 -28.08 -3.85 -14.34
CA SER A 387 -28.12 -2.79 -13.33
C SER A 387 -28.19 -3.34 -11.91
N LEU A 388 -27.75 -2.52 -10.94
CA LEU A 388 -27.81 -2.82 -9.52
C LEU A 388 -28.52 -1.69 -8.78
N TYR A 389 -29.49 -2.02 -7.91
CA TYR A 389 -30.21 -1.06 -7.08
C TYR A 389 -30.83 -1.72 -5.83
N PRO A 390 -31.08 -0.93 -4.76
CA PRO A 390 -30.54 0.41 -4.54
C PRO A 390 -29.05 0.40 -4.29
N ASN A 391 -28.39 1.50 -4.63
CA ASN A 391 -26.98 1.73 -4.32
C ASN A 391 -26.77 3.23 -4.07
N PRO A 392 -26.53 3.68 -2.85
CA PRO A 392 -26.30 2.90 -1.62
C PRO A 392 -27.50 2.07 -1.13
N VAL A 393 -27.20 1.01 -0.37
CA VAL A 393 -28.20 0.19 0.33
C VAL A 393 -27.92 0.27 1.84
N LYS A 394 -28.97 0.27 2.67
CA LYS A 394 -28.79 0.24 4.12
C LYS A 394 -28.34 -1.16 4.57
N LYS A 395 -27.56 -1.21 5.64
CA LYS A 395 -27.18 -2.44 6.32
C LYS A 395 -28.41 -3.33 6.54
N ASP A 396 -28.25 -4.63 6.30
CA ASP A 396 -29.31 -5.64 6.44
C ASP A 396 -30.54 -5.45 5.53
N GLN A 397 -30.48 -4.53 4.55
CA GLN A 397 -31.45 -4.44 3.47
C GLN A 397 -30.96 -5.15 2.22
N THR A 398 -31.92 -5.51 1.36
CA THR A 398 -31.62 -6.21 0.12
C THR A 398 -31.27 -5.24 -1.00
N PHE A 399 -30.35 -5.63 -1.85
CA PHE A 399 -30.09 -5.05 -3.16
C PHE A 399 -30.44 -6.05 -4.26
N THR A 400 -30.71 -5.54 -5.45
CA THR A 400 -31.08 -6.36 -6.60
C THR A 400 -30.10 -6.08 -7.76
N VAL A 401 -29.56 -7.14 -8.35
CA VAL A 401 -28.89 -7.08 -9.65
C VAL A 401 -29.85 -7.58 -10.69
N VAL A 402 -30.20 -6.75 -11.68
CA VAL A 402 -31.06 -7.11 -12.81
C VAL A 402 -30.19 -7.38 -14.02
N PHE A 403 -30.52 -8.41 -14.76
CA PHE A 403 -29.84 -8.85 -15.98
C PHE A 403 -30.81 -9.52 -16.96
N PRO A 404 -30.53 -9.52 -18.26
CA PRO A 404 -31.32 -10.30 -19.21
C PRO A 404 -31.20 -11.79 -18.91
N PRO A 405 -32.20 -12.61 -19.31
CA PRO A 405 -32.11 -14.05 -19.12
C PRO A 405 -30.89 -14.64 -19.83
N MET A 406 -29.98 -15.18 -19.04
CA MET A 406 -28.70 -15.76 -19.48
C MET A 406 -28.47 -17.09 -18.76
N ASP A 407 -27.76 -18.01 -19.41
CA ASP A 407 -27.40 -19.30 -18.83
C ASP A 407 -26.01 -19.21 -18.15
N ASN A 408 -25.80 -20.09 -17.15
CA ASN A 408 -24.54 -20.26 -16.45
C ASN A 408 -23.99 -18.97 -15.79
N LEU A 409 -24.91 -18.22 -15.14
CA LEU A 409 -24.55 -17.04 -14.38
C LEU A 409 -24.11 -17.39 -12.95
N GLU A 410 -23.16 -16.63 -12.45
CA GLU A 410 -22.66 -16.70 -11.09
C GLU A 410 -22.46 -15.28 -10.55
N ILE A 411 -22.83 -15.05 -9.31
CA ILE A 411 -22.53 -13.81 -8.58
C ILE A 411 -21.49 -14.07 -7.52
N SER A 412 -20.47 -13.24 -7.50
CA SER A 412 -19.47 -13.19 -6.42
C SER A 412 -19.44 -11.81 -5.79
N ILE A 413 -19.45 -11.78 -4.46
CA ILE A 413 -19.45 -10.56 -3.66
C ILE A 413 -18.16 -10.54 -2.84
N TYR A 414 -17.38 -9.48 -3.00
CA TYR A 414 -16.13 -9.25 -2.27
C TYR A 414 -16.27 -8.05 -1.37
N ASP A 415 -15.69 -8.10 -0.17
CA ASP A 415 -15.57 -6.93 0.69
C ASP A 415 -14.51 -5.94 0.17
N GLY A 416 -14.46 -4.74 0.75
CA GLY A 416 -13.47 -3.72 0.37
C GLY A 416 -12.01 -4.12 0.56
N GLY A 417 -11.73 -5.25 1.20
CA GLY A 417 -10.41 -5.88 1.31
C GLY A 417 -10.15 -6.97 0.27
N GLY A 418 -11.08 -7.18 -0.68
CA GLY A 418 -10.95 -8.21 -1.71
C GLY A 418 -11.25 -9.64 -1.23
N ARG A 419 -11.78 -9.82 -0.02
CA ARG A 419 -12.17 -11.13 0.49
C ARG A 419 -13.53 -11.53 -0.07
N LEU A 420 -13.64 -12.74 -0.60
CA LEU A 420 -14.90 -13.32 -1.05
C LEU A 420 -15.87 -13.46 0.15
N VAL A 421 -16.97 -12.74 0.09
CA VAL A 421 -18.05 -12.77 1.10
C VAL A 421 -19.11 -13.78 0.73
N LYS A 422 -19.44 -13.85 -0.56
CA LYS A 422 -20.48 -14.74 -1.09
C LYS A 422 -20.18 -15.14 -2.53
N LEU A 423 -20.45 -16.40 -2.85
CA LEU A 423 -20.42 -16.93 -4.20
C LEU A 423 -21.70 -17.74 -4.41
N GLU A 424 -22.46 -17.43 -5.45
CA GLU A 424 -23.75 -18.08 -5.71
C GLU A 424 -24.00 -18.25 -7.21
N LYS A 425 -24.39 -19.46 -7.61
CA LYS A 425 -24.82 -19.76 -8.96
C LYS A 425 -26.29 -19.39 -9.14
N ILE A 426 -26.58 -18.64 -10.19
CA ILE A 426 -27.93 -18.19 -10.50
C ILE A 426 -28.66 -19.30 -11.27
N VAL A 427 -29.84 -19.65 -10.76
CA VAL A 427 -30.68 -20.71 -11.36
C VAL A 427 -31.15 -20.26 -12.72
N ARG A 428 -31.22 -21.21 -13.67
CA ARG A 428 -31.71 -20.99 -15.04
C ARG A 428 -33.04 -20.22 -15.08
N LYS A 429 -33.15 -19.26 -15.99
CA LYS A 429 -34.32 -18.39 -16.25
C LYS A 429 -34.58 -17.28 -15.23
N SER A 430 -33.67 -17.03 -14.31
CA SER A 430 -33.74 -15.80 -13.50
C SER A 430 -33.31 -14.59 -14.34
N ASN A 431 -34.00 -13.48 -14.14
CA ASN A 431 -33.60 -12.17 -14.70
C ASN A 431 -33.16 -11.19 -13.62
N HIS A 432 -33.03 -11.65 -12.40
CA HIS A 432 -32.53 -10.86 -11.27
C HIS A 432 -31.92 -11.75 -10.18
N TYR A 433 -31.08 -11.13 -9.38
CA TYR A 433 -30.49 -11.67 -8.16
C TYR A 433 -30.79 -10.73 -7.01
N ILE A 434 -31.20 -11.26 -5.87
CA ILE A 434 -31.44 -10.50 -4.64
C ILE A 434 -30.38 -10.89 -3.64
N GLY A 435 -29.55 -9.93 -3.21
CA GLY A 435 -28.49 -10.10 -2.22
C GLY A 435 -28.72 -9.24 -1.00
N GLN A 436 -28.05 -9.59 0.10
CA GLN A 436 -28.05 -8.85 1.35
C GLN A 436 -26.66 -8.89 1.95
N VAL A 437 -26.23 -7.79 2.57
CA VAL A 437 -24.96 -7.69 3.27
C VAL A 437 -25.17 -7.04 4.63
N SER A 438 -24.62 -7.65 5.67
CA SER A 438 -24.86 -7.27 7.07
C SER A 438 -23.76 -6.42 7.70
N ILE A 439 -22.76 -6.00 6.94
CA ILE A 439 -21.66 -5.16 7.42
C ILE A 439 -21.58 -3.91 6.56
N GLN A 440 -21.54 -2.75 7.17
CA GLN A 440 -21.30 -1.49 6.47
C GLN A 440 -19.96 -1.49 5.75
N GLY A 441 -19.95 -0.95 4.55
CA GLY A 441 -18.72 -0.88 3.78
C GLY A 441 -18.93 -0.79 2.28
N ILE A 442 -17.82 -0.92 1.54
CA ILE A 442 -17.81 -1.00 0.10
C ILE A 442 -17.62 -2.46 -0.30
N TYR A 443 -18.43 -2.91 -1.25
CA TYR A 443 -18.37 -4.26 -1.80
C TYR A 443 -18.20 -4.20 -3.31
N ILE A 444 -17.49 -5.17 -3.85
CA ILE A 444 -17.42 -5.42 -5.28
C ILE A 444 -18.29 -6.64 -5.60
N ILE A 445 -19.21 -6.46 -6.53
CA ILE A 445 -20.10 -7.53 -6.99
C ILE A 445 -19.78 -7.82 -8.45
N ASN A 446 -19.33 -9.03 -8.73
CA ASN A 446 -19.09 -9.49 -10.08
C ASN A 446 -20.22 -10.40 -10.53
N LEU A 447 -20.77 -10.14 -11.69
CA LEU A 447 -21.65 -11.04 -12.44
C LEU A 447 -20.80 -11.77 -13.47
N THR A 448 -20.74 -13.09 -13.37
CA THR A 448 -19.90 -13.95 -14.20
C THR A 448 -20.78 -14.87 -15.05
N GLN A 449 -20.47 -15.01 -16.34
CA GLN A 449 -21.12 -15.94 -17.25
C GLN A 449 -20.08 -16.88 -17.87
N ASN A 450 -20.31 -18.19 -17.79
CA ASN A 450 -19.38 -19.20 -18.30
C ASN A 450 -17.91 -19.00 -17.80
N GLY A 451 -17.76 -18.61 -16.53
CA GLY A 451 -16.43 -18.34 -15.93
C GLY A 451 -15.82 -16.98 -16.29
N LYS A 452 -16.53 -16.12 -17.04
CA LYS A 452 -16.06 -14.77 -17.39
C LYS A 452 -16.91 -13.71 -16.72
N ILE A 453 -16.28 -12.72 -16.11
CA ILE A 453 -16.97 -11.56 -15.54
C ILE A 453 -17.55 -10.72 -16.68
N ILE A 454 -18.87 -10.56 -16.70
CA ILE A 454 -19.59 -9.76 -17.69
C ILE A 454 -19.96 -8.36 -17.16
N LYS A 455 -20.06 -8.22 -15.84
CA LYS A 455 -20.33 -6.92 -15.20
C LYS A 455 -19.79 -6.91 -13.78
N THR A 456 -19.23 -5.77 -13.40
CA THR A 456 -18.79 -5.48 -12.03
C THR A 456 -19.52 -4.26 -11.50
N PHE A 457 -19.97 -4.34 -10.26
CA PHE A 457 -20.60 -3.23 -9.56
C PHE A 457 -19.84 -2.94 -8.26
N LYS A 458 -19.81 -1.67 -7.93
CA LYS A 458 -19.44 -1.19 -6.59
C LYS A 458 -20.74 -0.96 -5.81
N LEU A 459 -20.96 -1.73 -4.76
CA LEU A 459 -22.08 -1.55 -3.83
C LEU A 459 -21.59 -0.81 -2.58
N ILE A 460 -22.31 0.23 -2.18
CA ILE A 460 -22.10 0.95 -0.93
C ILE A 460 -23.18 0.51 0.05
N VAL A 461 -22.77 0.04 1.23
CA VAL A 461 -23.66 -0.36 2.33
C VAL A 461 -23.47 0.61 3.47
N ASP A 462 -24.53 1.36 3.80
CA ASP A 462 -24.57 2.39 4.84
C ASP A 462 -25.17 1.86 6.17
#